data_631727233113ec4e548b3315f1d1e042
#
_entry.id   631727233113ec4e548b3315f1d1e042
#
_cell.length_a   1.000
_cell.length_b   1.000
_cell.length_c   1.000
_cell.angle_alpha   90.00
_cell.angle_beta   90.00
_cell.angle_gamma   90.00
#
_symmetry.space_group_name_H-M   'P 1'
#
loop_
_entity.id
_entity.type
_entity.pdbx_description
1 polymer ?
#
loop_
_entity_poly.entity_id
_entity_poly.type
_entity_poly.pdbx_seq_one_letter_code
_entity_poly.pdbx_strand_id
1 'polypeptide(L)'
;MTWGDDTGSLPVLPGLSGMPAGRAGWLAFVTCSPLTAPGQLTRAAWQVIEEADIIGYSGAVAEHATAIAAEGVMLAPDSFDTLRGRRRGSLVWMCTPAEADDLAPRESGAMVIVGSQAPLGGGVVELVEVVDRLRSPGGCPWDAEQTHESLAPYAAEEAFELAEAIEGGDRGDIADELGDVLLQVVFHARVAQEHAEPFDIDDVAARIVTKLRRRHPHVFADVHAPTAAHVEANWEAIKAAEKPERTGVFDGIPAGLPPLERTAKVVSRLRRAGRADEVRAAIDDLGAQPGSPQALLATAVTLALAGEEPASALRHELAALEQRLT
;
A
#
# COMPACT_ATOMS: atom_id res chain seq x y z
N MET A 1 27.20 14.06 -7.36
CA MET A 1 27.64 12.77 -6.82
C MET A 1 27.39 11.74 -7.88
N THR A 2 28.45 11.27 -8.47
CA THR A 2 28.43 10.16 -9.43
C THR A 2 27.91 8.94 -8.72
N TRP A 3 26.89 8.32 -9.29
CA TRP A 3 26.49 6.97 -8.95
C TRP A 3 27.74 6.10 -9.14
N GLY A 4 28.31 5.65 -8.03
CA GLY A 4 29.41 4.70 -8.08
C GLY A 4 28.90 3.47 -8.81
N ASP A 5 29.65 3.05 -9.83
CA ASP A 5 29.58 1.74 -10.44
C ASP A 5 29.90 0.67 -9.36
N ASP A 6 28.92 0.41 -8.50
CA ASP A 6 28.91 -0.84 -7.75
C ASP A 6 28.36 -1.90 -8.71
N THR A 7 29.23 -2.34 -9.61
CA THR A 7 29.08 -3.59 -10.35
C THR A 7 29.27 -4.76 -9.37
N GLY A 8 28.50 -4.72 -8.25
CA GLY A 8 28.23 -5.91 -7.47
C GLY A 8 27.64 -6.90 -8.44
N SER A 9 28.47 -7.89 -8.82
CA SER A 9 28.06 -9.02 -9.66
C SER A 9 26.73 -9.51 -9.13
N LEU A 10 25.66 -9.31 -9.91
CA LEU A 10 24.40 -10.01 -9.71
C LEU A 10 24.76 -11.46 -9.43
N PRO A 11 24.20 -12.09 -8.37
CA PRO A 11 24.44 -13.50 -8.14
C PRO A 11 24.16 -14.18 -9.47
N VAL A 12 25.19 -14.79 -10.04
CA VAL A 12 25.06 -15.65 -11.21
C VAL A 12 24.07 -16.70 -10.77
N LEU A 13 22.82 -16.56 -11.19
CA LEU A 13 21.85 -17.64 -11.07
C LEU A 13 22.58 -18.86 -11.61
N PRO A 14 22.61 -20.00 -10.89
CA PRO A 14 23.26 -21.18 -11.39
C PRO A 14 22.72 -21.39 -12.80
N GLY A 15 23.58 -21.19 -13.76
CA GLY A 15 23.20 -21.16 -15.16
C GLY A 15 22.55 -22.48 -15.49
N LEU A 16 21.61 -22.47 -16.42
CA LEU A 16 21.02 -23.64 -17.07
C LEU A 16 22.06 -24.58 -17.72
N SER A 17 23.37 -24.34 -17.50
CA SER A 17 24.49 -25.24 -17.82
C SER A 17 24.43 -26.63 -17.16
N GLY A 18 23.37 -26.89 -16.36
CA GLY A 18 23.05 -28.20 -15.79
C GLY A 18 21.83 -28.86 -16.38
N MET A 19 21.17 -28.32 -17.44
CA MET A 19 20.15 -29.06 -18.15
C MET A 19 20.83 -30.21 -18.89
N PRO A 20 20.54 -31.49 -18.54
CA PRO A 20 21.15 -32.60 -19.24
C PRO A 20 20.53 -32.68 -20.64
N ALA A 21 21.30 -32.31 -21.64
CA ALA A 21 20.97 -32.64 -23.00
C ALA A 21 20.66 -34.15 -23.09
N GLY A 22 19.39 -34.51 -23.34
CA GLY A 22 18.98 -35.89 -23.53
C GLY A 22 18.20 -36.53 -22.36
N ARG A 23 17.72 -35.81 -21.34
CA ARG A 23 16.77 -36.40 -20.37
C ARG A 23 15.35 -36.45 -20.96
N ALA A 24 14.92 -37.66 -21.32
CA ALA A 24 13.50 -37.92 -21.54
C ALA A 24 12.71 -37.55 -20.29
N GLY A 25 11.77 -36.59 -20.41
CA GLY A 25 10.68 -36.39 -19.47
C GLY A 25 10.96 -35.52 -18.24
N TRP A 26 11.45 -34.30 -18.39
CA TRP A 26 11.48 -33.30 -17.33
C TRP A 26 10.14 -32.54 -17.19
N LEU A 27 9.89 -31.97 -16.00
CA LEU A 27 8.76 -31.12 -15.67
C LEU A 27 9.27 -29.78 -15.14
N ALA A 28 8.76 -28.70 -15.69
CA ALA A 28 9.02 -27.35 -15.18
C ALA A 28 7.71 -26.60 -14.95
N PHE A 29 7.62 -25.94 -13.81
CA PHE A 29 6.63 -24.94 -13.52
C PHE A 29 7.21 -23.57 -13.88
N VAL A 30 6.58 -22.87 -14.81
CA VAL A 30 6.95 -21.48 -15.16
C VAL A 30 5.98 -20.55 -14.45
N THR A 31 6.48 -19.84 -13.43
CA THR A 31 5.62 -18.95 -12.64
C THR A 31 5.45 -17.62 -13.33
N CYS A 32 4.19 -17.25 -13.56
CA CYS A 32 3.82 -15.97 -14.18
C CYS A 32 2.97 -15.17 -13.19
N SER A 33 3.30 -13.90 -13.01
CA SER A 33 2.45 -12.99 -12.26
C SER A 33 1.36 -12.43 -13.18
N PRO A 34 0.07 -12.52 -12.81
CA PRO A 34 -0.99 -11.86 -13.56
C PRO A 34 -0.86 -10.32 -13.58
N LEU A 35 -0.04 -9.75 -12.67
CA LEU A 35 0.21 -8.30 -12.56
C LEU A 35 1.36 -7.81 -13.44
N THR A 36 1.88 -8.65 -14.33
CA THR A 36 2.87 -8.27 -15.34
C THR A 36 2.27 -8.32 -16.73
N ALA A 37 2.77 -7.49 -17.64
CA ALA A 37 2.26 -7.46 -19.00
C ALA A 37 2.33 -8.86 -19.64
N PRO A 38 1.25 -9.32 -20.31
CA PRO A 38 1.18 -10.64 -20.92
C PRO A 38 2.36 -10.89 -21.86
N GLY A 39 2.97 -12.07 -21.76
CA GLY A 39 4.13 -12.46 -22.58
C GLY A 39 5.48 -11.91 -22.13
N GLN A 40 5.53 -11.00 -21.15
CA GLN A 40 6.79 -10.58 -20.55
C GLN A 40 7.36 -11.66 -19.63
N LEU A 41 8.22 -12.50 -20.18
CA LEU A 41 8.84 -13.60 -19.46
C LEU A 41 10.38 -13.44 -19.44
N THR A 42 10.99 -14.00 -18.40
CA THR A 42 12.45 -14.08 -18.33
C THR A 42 13.00 -14.94 -19.47
N ARG A 43 14.27 -14.72 -19.82
CA ARG A 43 14.94 -15.54 -20.83
C ARG A 43 14.97 -17.01 -20.43
N ALA A 44 15.13 -17.31 -19.13
CA ALA A 44 15.13 -18.68 -18.64
C ALA A 44 13.79 -19.37 -18.85
N ALA A 45 12.67 -18.64 -18.66
CA ALA A 45 11.33 -19.16 -18.92
C ALA A 45 11.14 -19.43 -20.43
N TRP A 46 11.52 -18.50 -21.29
CA TRP A 46 11.45 -18.72 -22.74
C TRP A 46 12.26 -19.93 -23.18
N GLN A 47 13.46 -20.15 -22.67
CA GLN A 47 14.28 -21.32 -23.00
C GLN A 47 13.59 -22.64 -22.68
N VAL A 48 12.99 -22.78 -21.49
CA VAL A 48 12.27 -24.03 -21.14
C VAL A 48 10.96 -24.18 -21.92
N ILE A 49 10.30 -23.08 -22.27
CA ILE A 49 9.10 -23.13 -23.12
C ILE A 49 9.45 -23.61 -24.54
N GLU A 50 10.52 -23.10 -25.13
CA GLU A 50 10.98 -23.50 -26.48
C GLU A 50 11.46 -24.94 -26.54
N GLU A 51 12.01 -25.48 -25.43
CA GLU A 51 12.53 -26.85 -25.34
C GLU A 51 11.48 -27.89 -24.93
N ALA A 52 10.25 -27.46 -24.54
CA ALA A 52 9.22 -28.34 -24.05
C ALA A 52 8.47 -29.06 -25.19
N ASP A 53 8.17 -30.36 -24.97
CA ASP A 53 7.30 -31.11 -25.88
C ASP A 53 5.81 -30.75 -25.70
N ILE A 54 5.45 -30.38 -24.46
CA ILE A 54 4.06 -30.02 -24.09
C ILE A 54 4.11 -28.78 -23.21
N ILE A 55 3.25 -27.82 -23.50
CA ILE A 55 3.07 -26.62 -22.69
C ILE A 55 1.60 -26.48 -22.33
N GLY A 56 1.33 -26.52 -21.03
CA GLY A 56 0.00 -26.26 -20.48
C GLY A 56 0.03 -25.02 -19.57
N TYR A 57 -1.15 -24.55 -19.17
CA TYR A 57 -1.28 -23.37 -18.32
C TYR A 57 -2.50 -23.45 -17.42
N SER A 58 -2.44 -22.77 -16.28
CA SER A 58 -3.61 -22.53 -15.43
C SER A 58 -4.44 -21.36 -15.95
N GLY A 59 -5.74 -21.36 -15.63
CA GLY A 59 -6.64 -20.26 -16.00
C GLY A 59 -6.19 -18.89 -15.46
N ALA A 60 -5.51 -18.87 -14.32
CA ALA A 60 -5.02 -17.64 -13.69
C ALA A 60 -3.95 -16.90 -14.50
N VAL A 61 -3.26 -17.58 -15.44
CA VAL A 61 -2.23 -17.01 -16.31
C VAL A 61 -2.59 -17.10 -17.81
N ALA A 62 -3.88 -17.20 -18.12
CA ALA A 62 -4.38 -17.37 -19.49
C ALA A 62 -3.96 -16.23 -20.43
N GLU A 63 -3.82 -15.03 -19.96
CA GLU A 63 -3.35 -13.88 -20.77
C GLU A 63 -1.90 -14.05 -21.18
N HIS A 64 -1.03 -14.50 -20.28
CA HIS A 64 0.35 -14.87 -20.63
C HIS A 64 0.39 -16.00 -21.64
N ALA A 65 -0.43 -17.03 -21.44
CA ALA A 65 -0.55 -18.15 -22.37
C ALA A 65 -0.98 -17.66 -23.77
N THR A 66 -1.99 -16.80 -23.84
CA THR A 66 -2.47 -16.21 -25.10
C THR A 66 -1.37 -15.41 -25.79
N ALA A 67 -0.61 -14.61 -25.05
CA ALA A 67 0.47 -13.80 -25.59
C ALA A 67 1.60 -14.68 -26.20
N ILE A 68 2.03 -15.73 -25.50
CA ILE A 68 3.07 -16.63 -26.02
C ILE A 68 2.55 -17.49 -27.21
N ALA A 69 1.25 -17.83 -27.24
CA ALA A 69 0.66 -18.48 -28.41
C ALA A 69 0.70 -17.58 -29.66
N ALA A 70 0.58 -16.30 -29.50
CA ALA A 70 0.72 -15.32 -30.60
C ALA A 70 2.14 -15.30 -31.20
N GLU A 71 3.15 -15.70 -30.43
CA GLU A 71 4.53 -15.89 -30.89
C GLU A 71 4.77 -17.27 -31.56
N GLY A 72 3.71 -18.05 -31.75
CA GLY A 72 3.77 -19.35 -32.45
C GLY A 72 3.97 -20.56 -31.53
N VAL A 73 3.91 -20.39 -30.23
CA VAL A 73 4.02 -21.50 -29.25
C VAL A 73 2.71 -22.28 -29.22
N MET A 74 2.79 -23.59 -29.38
CA MET A 74 1.63 -24.51 -29.32
C MET A 74 1.29 -24.82 -27.86
N LEU A 75 0.07 -24.50 -27.44
CA LEU A 75 -0.42 -24.75 -26.08
C LEU A 75 -1.41 -25.93 -26.05
N ALA A 76 -1.32 -26.72 -24.98
CA ALA A 76 -2.29 -27.78 -24.70
C ALA A 76 -3.39 -27.24 -23.75
N PRO A 77 -4.66 -27.36 -24.11
CA PRO A 77 -5.79 -26.81 -23.32
C PRO A 77 -6.22 -27.73 -22.16
N ASP A 78 -5.51 -28.84 -21.93
CA ASP A 78 -5.86 -29.82 -20.90
C ASP A 78 -5.38 -29.34 -19.50
N SER A 79 -6.00 -29.90 -18.44
CA SER A 79 -5.60 -29.68 -17.06
C SER A 79 -4.20 -30.24 -16.75
N PHE A 80 -3.56 -29.72 -15.73
CA PHE A 80 -2.24 -30.19 -15.27
C PHE A 80 -2.20 -31.71 -15.07
N ASP A 81 -3.16 -32.28 -14.34
CA ASP A 81 -3.22 -33.72 -14.07
C ASP A 81 -3.36 -34.57 -15.34
N THR A 82 -4.13 -34.09 -16.32
CA THR A 82 -4.29 -34.74 -17.61
C THR A 82 -2.97 -34.74 -18.38
N LEU A 83 -2.32 -33.61 -18.51
CA LEU A 83 -1.03 -33.48 -19.21
C LEU A 83 0.06 -34.28 -18.52
N ARG A 84 0.12 -34.20 -17.19
CA ARG A 84 1.06 -34.96 -16.36
C ARG A 84 0.89 -36.45 -16.57
N GLY A 85 -0.35 -36.95 -16.55
CA GLY A 85 -0.65 -38.38 -16.71
C GLY A 85 -0.34 -38.92 -18.11
N ARG A 86 -0.40 -38.10 -19.15
CA ARG A 86 -0.13 -38.47 -20.56
C ARG A 86 1.32 -38.17 -20.97
N ARG A 87 2.14 -37.58 -20.12
CA ARG A 87 3.48 -37.12 -20.43
C ARG A 87 4.39 -38.28 -20.87
N ARG A 88 4.98 -38.14 -22.08
CA ARG A 88 6.04 -39.04 -22.60
C ARG A 88 7.35 -38.30 -22.83
N GLY A 89 7.35 -36.98 -22.66
CA GLY A 89 8.46 -36.08 -22.87
C GLY A 89 8.51 -34.97 -21.81
N SER A 90 9.05 -33.82 -22.16
CA SER A 90 9.13 -32.64 -21.34
C SER A 90 7.79 -31.90 -21.27
N LEU A 91 7.44 -31.40 -20.08
CA LEU A 91 6.22 -30.63 -19.82
C LEU A 91 6.55 -29.32 -19.12
N VAL A 92 6.13 -28.21 -19.68
CA VAL A 92 6.02 -26.93 -18.99
C VAL A 92 4.58 -26.73 -18.54
N TRP A 93 4.41 -26.36 -17.27
CA TRP A 93 3.17 -25.88 -16.73
C TRP A 93 3.31 -24.42 -16.32
N MET A 94 2.63 -23.51 -17.03
CA MET A 94 2.58 -22.11 -16.67
C MET A 94 1.51 -21.89 -15.61
N CYS A 95 1.86 -21.24 -14.51
CA CYS A 95 0.98 -21.05 -13.36
C CYS A 95 1.39 -19.84 -12.53
N THR A 96 0.57 -19.46 -11.57
CA THR A 96 0.98 -18.43 -10.59
C THR A 96 2.05 -18.97 -9.64
N PRO A 97 2.81 -18.10 -8.94
CA PRO A 97 3.74 -18.53 -7.88
C PRO A 97 3.04 -19.40 -6.82
N ALA A 98 1.85 -18.99 -6.35
CA ALA A 98 1.09 -19.75 -5.35
C ALA A 98 0.70 -21.16 -5.81
N GLU A 99 0.28 -21.32 -7.08
CA GLU A 99 0.01 -22.63 -7.65
C GLU A 99 1.26 -23.49 -7.78
N ALA A 100 2.40 -22.88 -8.12
CA ALA A 100 3.67 -23.61 -8.18
C ALA A 100 4.12 -24.07 -6.79
N ASP A 101 3.95 -23.26 -5.75
CA ASP A 101 4.27 -23.61 -4.36
C ASP A 101 3.43 -24.80 -3.86
N ASP A 102 2.19 -24.94 -4.31
CA ASP A 102 1.34 -26.08 -3.99
C ASP A 102 1.65 -27.35 -4.82
N LEU A 103 1.90 -27.19 -6.11
CA LEU A 103 2.05 -28.31 -7.05
C LEU A 103 3.48 -28.88 -7.11
N ALA A 104 4.50 -28.01 -7.15
CA ALA A 104 5.87 -28.46 -7.39
C ALA A 104 6.43 -29.39 -6.29
N PRO A 105 6.12 -29.22 -5.00
CA PRO A 105 6.58 -30.16 -3.96
C PRO A 105 6.04 -31.58 -4.12
N ARG A 106 4.91 -31.74 -4.82
CA ARG A 106 4.28 -33.04 -5.07
C ARG A 106 4.92 -33.81 -6.26
N GLU A 107 5.77 -33.11 -7.02
CA GLU A 107 6.39 -33.65 -8.23
C GLU A 107 7.91 -33.83 -8.06
N SER A 108 8.34 -35.09 -7.97
CA SER A 108 9.76 -35.40 -7.80
C SER A 108 10.59 -34.92 -9.00
N GLY A 109 11.59 -34.08 -8.75
CA GLY A 109 12.50 -33.58 -9.76
C GLY A 109 11.91 -32.50 -10.68
N ALA A 110 10.77 -31.93 -10.32
CA ALA A 110 10.25 -30.76 -11.00
C ALA A 110 11.14 -29.53 -10.76
N MET A 111 11.26 -28.68 -11.77
CA MET A 111 11.93 -27.41 -11.71
C MET A 111 10.89 -26.29 -11.55
N VAL A 112 11.22 -25.25 -10.79
CA VAL A 112 10.44 -24.02 -10.75
C VAL A 112 11.28 -22.91 -11.39
N ILE A 113 10.75 -22.33 -12.43
CA ILE A 113 11.39 -21.25 -13.21
C ILE A 113 10.56 -19.98 -13.06
N VAL A 114 11.16 -18.92 -12.56
CA VAL A 114 10.48 -17.62 -12.48
C VAL A 114 10.34 -17.05 -13.89
N GLY A 115 9.13 -17.06 -14.41
CA GLY A 115 8.78 -16.46 -15.70
C GLY A 115 8.59 -14.95 -15.58
N SER A 116 7.73 -14.51 -14.66
CA SER A 116 7.59 -13.10 -14.33
C SER A 116 7.33 -12.92 -12.84
N GLN A 117 7.67 -11.74 -12.31
CA GLN A 117 7.40 -11.38 -10.92
C GLN A 117 6.50 -10.15 -10.88
N ALA A 118 5.54 -10.14 -9.95
CA ALA A 118 4.79 -8.94 -9.67
C ALA A 118 5.75 -7.79 -9.30
N PRO A 119 5.55 -6.60 -9.84
CA PRO A 119 6.28 -5.43 -9.37
C PRO A 119 5.97 -5.18 -7.89
N LEU A 120 6.89 -4.54 -7.18
CA LEU A 120 6.61 -4.09 -5.82
C LEU A 120 5.37 -3.20 -5.83
N GLY A 121 4.41 -3.49 -4.96
CA GLY A 121 3.11 -2.79 -4.95
C GLY A 121 2.07 -3.38 -5.91
N GLY A 122 2.36 -4.47 -6.62
CA GLY A 122 1.40 -5.13 -7.51
C GLY A 122 0.08 -5.51 -6.83
N GLY A 123 0.10 -5.88 -5.53
CA GLY A 123 -1.11 -6.14 -4.76
C GLY A 123 -2.06 -4.93 -4.68
N VAL A 124 -1.55 -3.70 -4.80
CA VAL A 124 -2.42 -2.50 -4.89
C VAL A 124 -3.17 -2.47 -6.21
N VAL A 125 -2.54 -2.89 -7.31
CA VAL A 125 -3.20 -3.01 -8.63
C VAL A 125 -4.32 -4.04 -8.56
N GLU A 126 -4.06 -5.20 -7.95
CA GLU A 126 -5.08 -6.24 -7.74
C GLU A 126 -6.26 -5.72 -6.90
N LEU A 127 -6.00 -4.97 -5.83
CA LEU A 127 -7.06 -4.34 -5.04
C LEU A 127 -7.90 -3.36 -5.88
N VAL A 128 -7.28 -2.58 -6.75
CA VAL A 128 -7.99 -1.67 -7.68
C VAL A 128 -8.92 -2.45 -8.59
N GLU A 129 -8.46 -3.57 -9.17
CA GLU A 129 -9.27 -4.44 -10.03
C GLU A 129 -10.43 -5.09 -9.26
N VAL A 130 -10.19 -5.53 -8.03
CA VAL A 130 -11.23 -6.10 -7.16
C VAL A 130 -12.31 -5.08 -6.86
N VAL A 131 -11.93 -3.85 -6.45
CA VAL A 131 -12.90 -2.78 -6.15
C VAL A 131 -13.66 -2.34 -7.40
N ASP A 132 -12.99 -2.24 -8.55
CA ASP A 132 -13.67 -1.96 -9.83
C ASP A 132 -14.69 -3.07 -10.15
N ARG A 133 -14.32 -4.34 -9.98
CA ARG A 133 -15.23 -5.47 -10.22
C ARG A 133 -16.43 -5.46 -9.27
N LEU A 134 -16.22 -5.14 -7.98
CA LEU A 134 -17.30 -5.04 -7.00
C LEU A 134 -18.30 -3.95 -7.36
N ARG A 135 -17.84 -2.80 -7.85
CA ARG A 135 -18.67 -1.65 -8.19
C ARG A 135 -19.26 -1.70 -9.61
N SER A 136 -18.74 -2.55 -10.49
CA SER A 136 -19.18 -2.67 -11.87
C SER A 136 -20.48 -3.47 -12.03
N PRO A 137 -21.20 -3.37 -13.16
CA PRO A 137 -22.41 -4.15 -13.41
C PRO A 137 -22.21 -5.65 -13.20
N GLY A 138 -23.07 -6.26 -12.37
CA GLY A 138 -22.94 -7.65 -11.95
C GLY A 138 -21.95 -7.89 -10.81
N GLY A 139 -21.45 -6.84 -10.18
CA GLY A 139 -20.70 -6.86 -8.93
C GLY A 139 -21.61 -6.82 -7.70
N CYS A 140 -21.16 -6.15 -6.65
CA CYS A 140 -21.88 -6.04 -5.38
C CYS A 140 -22.89 -4.88 -5.42
N PRO A 141 -24.18 -5.10 -5.16
CA PRO A 141 -25.17 -4.02 -5.16
C PRO A 141 -24.91 -2.95 -4.12
N TRP A 142 -24.35 -3.31 -2.96
CA TRP A 142 -24.03 -2.37 -1.90
C TRP A 142 -22.90 -1.44 -2.33
N ASP A 143 -21.80 -1.99 -2.90
CA ASP A 143 -20.68 -1.19 -3.38
C ASP A 143 -21.08 -0.25 -4.51
N ALA A 144 -22.00 -0.67 -5.37
CA ALA A 144 -22.50 0.13 -6.50
C ALA A 144 -23.27 1.40 -6.04
N GLU A 145 -23.90 1.37 -4.86
CA GLU A 145 -24.70 2.49 -4.32
C GLU A 145 -23.86 3.49 -3.50
N GLN A 146 -22.62 3.18 -3.15
CA GLN A 146 -21.81 4.04 -2.28
C GLN A 146 -21.42 5.36 -2.96
N THR A 147 -21.39 6.43 -2.14
CA THR A 147 -20.91 7.76 -2.53
C THR A 147 -19.75 8.20 -1.62
N HIS A 148 -19.10 9.30 -1.95
CA HIS A 148 -18.10 9.89 -1.05
C HIS A 148 -18.65 10.18 0.34
N GLU A 149 -19.90 10.64 0.42
CA GLU A 149 -20.56 10.99 1.67
C GLU A 149 -20.91 9.76 2.50
N SER A 150 -21.38 8.66 1.86
CA SER A 150 -21.71 7.42 2.56
C SER A 150 -20.47 6.68 3.06
N LEU A 151 -19.33 6.80 2.36
CA LEU A 151 -18.07 6.18 2.73
C LEU A 151 -17.24 6.99 3.74
N ALA A 152 -17.48 8.31 3.85
CA ALA A 152 -16.66 9.17 4.72
C ALA A 152 -16.65 8.74 6.21
N PRO A 153 -17.76 8.22 6.81
CA PRO A 153 -17.73 7.68 8.17
C PRO A 153 -16.77 6.49 8.32
N TYR A 154 -16.80 5.54 7.36
CA TYR A 154 -15.92 4.36 7.38
C TYR A 154 -14.45 4.77 7.28
N ALA A 155 -14.10 5.68 6.36
CA ALA A 155 -12.72 6.17 6.26
C ALA A 155 -12.18 6.79 7.57
N ALA A 156 -13.04 7.36 8.40
CA ALA A 156 -12.67 7.85 9.73
C ALA A 156 -12.55 6.71 10.75
N GLU A 157 -13.44 5.72 10.69
CA GLU A 157 -13.45 4.53 11.54
C GLU A 157 -12.14 3.74 11.32
N GLU A 158 -11.81 3.36 10.08
CA GLU A 158 -10.57 2.63 9.76
C GLU A 158 -9.31 3.39 10.20
N ALA A 159 -9.32 4.72 10.13
CA ALA A 159 -8.19 5.51 10.62
C ALA A 159 -8.02 5.44 12.14
N PHE A 160 -9.11 5.27 12.91
CA PHE A 160 -9.06 5.08 14.36
C PHE A 160 -8.69 3.64 14.73
N GLU A 161 -9.20 2.65 14.00
CA GLU A 161 -8.85 1.23 14.19
C GLU A 161 -7.36 1.00 13.90
N LEU A 162 -6.83 1.59 12.84
CA LEU A 162 -5.38 1.59 12.57
C LEU A 162 -4.58 2.24 13.72
N ALA A 163 -5.07 3.34 14.28
CA ALA A 163 -4.38 3.99 15.41
C ALA A 163 -4.38 3.10 16.64
N GLU A 164 -5.48 2.40 16.93
CA GLU A 164 -5.61 1.43 18.02
C GLU A 164 -4.69 0.21 17.81
N ALA A 165 -4.68 -0.37 16.61
CA ALA A 165 -3.79 -1.48 16.25
C ALA A 165 -2.30 -1.12 16.43
N ILE A 166 -1.91 0.10 16.04
CA ILE A 166 -0.55 0.62 16.25
C ILE A 166 -0.23 0.74 17.75
N GLU A 167 -1.15 1.23 18.57
CA GLU A 167 -1.00 1.32 20.03
C GLU A 167 -0.93 -0.08 20.66
N GLY A 168 -1.69 -1.05 20.15
CA GLY A 168 -1.67 -2.46 20.57
C GLY A 168 -0.40 -3.20 20.21
N GLY A 169 0.23 -2.82 19.11
CA GLY A 169 1.55 -3.29 18.67
C GLY A 169 1.55 -4.66 17.98
N ASP A 170 0.39 -5.32 17.76
CA ASP A 170 0.32 -6.54 16.95
C ASP A 170 0.52 -6.21 15.48
N ARG A 171 1.43 -6.92 14.82
CA ARG A 171 1.78 -6.67 13.43
C ARG A 171 0.73 -7.18 12.44
N GLY A 172 -0.04 -8.18 12.81
CA GLY A 172 -1.14 -8.70 12.03
C GLY A 172 -2.26 -7.68 11.97
N ASP A 173 -2.72 -7.24 13.14
CA ASP A 173 -3.77 -6.23 13.26
C ASP A 173 -3.38 -4.93 12.52
N ILE A 174 -2.13 -4.47 12.67
CA ILE A 174 -1.63 -3.29 11.93
C ILE A 174 -1.69 -3.49 10.41
N ALA A 175 -1.39 -4.70 9.92
CA ALA A 175 -1.43 -4.97 8.49
C ALA A 175 -2.87 -5.03 7.96
N ASP A 176 -3.79 -5.60 8.74
CA ASP A 176 -5.21 -5.68 8.40
C ASP A 176 -5.82 -4.28 8.34
N GLU A 177 -5.64 -3.46 9.36
CA GLU A 177 -6.16 -2.07 9.39
C GLU A 177 -5.52 -1.15 8.33
N LEU A 178 -4.25 -1.36 8.00
CA LEU A 178 -3.63 -0.69 6.84
C LEU A 178 -4.31 -1.09 5.53
N GLY A 179 -4.77 -2.33 5.42
CA GLY A 179 -5.55 -2.83 4.28
C GLY A 179 -6.89 -2.11 4.16
N ASP A 180 -7.60 -1.93 5.28
CA ASP A 180 -8.91 -1.28 5.30
C ASP A 180 -8.80 0.23 5.00
N VAL A 181 -7.80 0.92 5.54
CA VAL A 181 -7.50 2.31 5.14
C VAL A 181 -7.15 2.40 3.64
N LEU A 182 -6.38 1.45 3.10
CA LEU A 182 -6.04 1.42 1.68
C LEU A 182 -7.29 1.16 0.82
N LEU A 183 -8.19 0.26 1.25
CA LEU A 183 -9.49 0.03 0.61
C LEU A 183 -10.28 1.33 0.51
N GLN A 184 -10.38 2.13 1.58
CA GLN A 184 -11.08 3.42 1.54
C GLN A 184 -10.49 4.36 0.48
N VAL A 185 -9.16 4.41 0.35
CA VAL A 185 -8.50 5.25 -0.67
C VAL A 185 -8.86 4.79 -2.08
N VAL A 186 -8.77 3.49 -2.35
CA VAL A 186 -9.07 2.89 -3.66
C VAL A 186 -10.56 3.05 -3.99
N PHE A 187 -11.44 2.81 -3.02
CA PHE A 187 -12.88 2.93 -3.21
C PHE A 187 -13.29 4.37 -3.53
N HIS A 188 -12.80 5.34 -2.76
CA HIS A 188 -13.05 6.75 -3.06
C HIS A 188 -12.52 7.16 -4.45
N ALA A 189 -11.36 6.65 -4.87
CA ALA A 189 -10.84 6.89 -6.21
C ALA A 189 -11.75 6.29 -7.29
N ARG A 190 -12.29 5.07 -7.04
CA ARG A 190 -13.22 4.42 -7.97
C ARG A 190 -14.57 5.16 -8.07
N VAL A 191 -15.09 5.67 -6.96
CA VAL A 191 -16.29 6.54 -6.96
C VAL A 191 -16.05 7.80 -7.78
N ALA A 192 -14.86 8.41 -7.63
CA ALA A 192 -14.52 9.65 -8.32
C ALA A 192 -14.45 9.51 -9.86
N GLN A 193 -14.21 8.33 -10.40
CA GLN A 193 -14.22 8.07 -11.84
C GLN A 193 -15.61 8.31 -12.47
N GLU A 194 -16.67 8.25 -11.68
CA GLU A 194 -18.06 8.44 -12.15
C GLU A 194 -18.51 9.91 -12.10
N HIS A 195 -17.65 10.82 -11.63
CA HIS A 195 -17.96 12.24 -11.50
C HIS A 195 -17.80 12.99 -12.83
N ALA A 196 -18.40 14.20 -12.91
CA ALA A 196 -18.28 15.08 -14.08
C ALA A 196 -16.81 15.54 -14.33
N GLU A 197 -16.02 15.66 -13.27
CA GLU A 197 -14.57 15.90 -13.31
C GLU A 197 -13.88 14.67 -12.70
N PRO A 198 -13.70 13.59 -13.47
CA PRO A 198 -13.21 12.33 -12.93
C PRO A 198 -11.72 12.40 -12.57
N PHE A 199 -11.36 11.61 -11.58
CA PHE A 199 -9.98 11.23 -11.29
C PHE A 199 -9.96 9.78 -10.81
N ASP A 200 -8.80 9.14 -10.94
CA ASP A 200 -8.59 7.75 -10.54
C ASP A 200 -7.47 7.60 -9.49
N ILE A 201 -7.13 6.37 -9.18
CA ILE A 201 -6.09 6.04 -8.20
C ILE A 201 -4.70 6.51 -8.65
N ASP A 202 -4.43 6.50 -9.97
CA ASP A 202 -3.16 6.97 -10.52
C ASP A 202 -3.02 8.49 -10.37
N ASP A 203 -4.11 9.24 -10.55
CA ASP A 203 -4.15 10.68 -10.27
C ASP A 203 -3.89 10.97 -8.78
N VAL A 204 -4.51 10.19 -7.88
CA VAL A 204 -4.26 10.29 -6.43
C VAL A 204 -2.79 10.04 -6.12
N ALA A 205 -2.23 8.96 -6.65
CA ALA A 205 -0.82 8.61 -6.48
C ALA A 205 0.11 9.68 -7.06
N ALA A 206 -0.15 10.17 -8.27
CA ALA A 206 0.64 11.22 -8.92
C ALA A 206 0.67 12.51 -8.12
N ARG A 207 -0.48 12.92 -7.58
CA ARG A 207 -0.61 14.11 -6.72
C ARG A 207 0.22 14.00 -5.45
N ILE A 208 0.19 12.86 -4.75
CA ILE A 208 0.98 12.69 -3.52
C ILE A 208 2.48 12.55 -3.83
N VAL A 209 2.86 11.83 -4.90
CA VAL A 209 4.26 11.71 -5.35
C VAL A 209 4.85 13.10 -5.68
N THR A 210 4.13 13.91 -6.46
CA THR A 210 4.54 15.28 -6.81
C THR A 210 4.72 16.13 -5.56
N LYS A 211 3.78 16.06 -4.62
CA LYS A 211 3.83 16.76 -3.34
C LYS A 211 5.02 16.33 -2.48
N LEU A 212 5.28 15.02 -2.38
CA LEU A 212 6.41 14.49 -1.61
C LEU A 212 7.75 14.90 -2.20
N ARG A 213 7.93 14.77 -3.52
CA ARG A 213 9.17 15.19 -4.21
C ARG A 213 9.45 16.68 -3.98
N ARG A 214 8.43 17.53 -4.12
CA ARG A 214 8.57 18.98 -3.91
C ARG A 214 8.93 19.32 -2.47
N ARG A 215 8.38 18.62 -1.49
CA ARG A 215 8.60 18.88 -0.06
C ARG A 215 9.84 18.22 0.53
N HIS A 216 10.52 17.35 -0.24
CA HIS A 216 11.77 16.71 0.16
C HIS A 216 12.91 17.03 -0.82
N PRO A 217 13.23 18.33 -1.06
CA PRO A 217 14.28 18.70 -2.01
C PRO A 217 15.66 18.22 -1.57
N HIS A 218 15.85 17.89 -0.30
CA HIS A 218 17.07 17.31 0.25
C HIS A 218 17.27 15.83 -0.15
N VAL A 219 16.23 15.18 -0.70
CA VAL A 219 16.30 13.80 -1.23
C VAL A 219 16.24 13.78 -2.75
N PHE A 220 15.43 14.65 -3.34
CA PHE A 220 15.12 14.64 -4.77
C PHE A 220 15.74 15.79 -5.57
N ALA A 221 16.47 16.71 -4.91
CA ALA A 221 17.18 17.82 -5.51
C ALA A 221 18.44 18.17 -4.69
N ASP A 222 19.19 19.20 -5.08
CA ASP A 222 20.47 19.59 -4.48
C ASP A 222 20.34 20.50 -3.26
N VAL A 223 19.44 20.21 -2.34
CA VAL A 223 19.26 20.97 -1.09
C VAL A 223 19.85 20.19 0.09
N HIS A 224 20.72 20.84 0.85
CA HIS A 224 21.34 20.20 2.02
C HIS A 224 20.46 20.42 3.28
N ALA A 225 20.06 19.33 3.94
CA ALA A 225 19.33 19.33 5.21
C ALA A 225 19.91 18.25 6.14
N PRO A 226 20.95 18.56 6.92
CA PRO A 226 21.72 17.54 7.66
C PRO A 226 21.01 17.01 8.91
N THR A 227 19.93 17.64 9.37
CA THR A 227 19.18 17.21 10.57
C THR A 227 17.69 17.21 10.33
N ALA A 228 16.94 16.45 11.13
CA ALA A 228 15.48 16.41 11.09
C ALA A 228 14.88 17.83 11.30
N ALA A 229 15.47 18.67 12.13
CA ALA A 229 15.03 20.04 12.33
C ALA A 229 15.15 20.91 11.06
N HIS A 230 16.23 20.73 10.28
CA HIS A 230 16.35 21.39 8.97
C HIS A 230 15.31 20.90 7.97
N VAL A 231 15.02 19.60 7.97
CA VAL A 231 13.98 19.03 7.13
C VAL A 231 12.62 19.63 7.49
N GLU A 232 12.28 19.70 8.78
CA GLU A 232 11.01 20.26 9.25
C GLU A 232 10.87 21.75 8.89
N ALA A 233 11.91 22.54 9.08
CA ALA A 233 11.92 23.95 8.72
C ALA A 233 11.71 24.16 7.21
N ASN A 234 12.42 23.41 6.37
CA ASN A 234 12.26 23.45 4.91
C ASN A 234 10.83 23.04 4.50
N TRP A 235 10.30 21.98 5.11
CA TRP A 235 8.94 21.49 4.85
C TRP A 235 7.89 22.56 5.14
N GLU A 236 7.97 23.23 6.29
CA GLU A 236 7.01 24.30 6.66
C GLU A 236 7.17 25.52 5.76
N ALA A 237 8.39 25.90 5.37
CA ALA A 237 8.63 27.00 4.42
C ALA A 237 8.01 26.71 3.04
N ILE A 238 8.22 25.50 2.51
CA ILE A 238 7.65 25.09 1.23
C ILE A 238 6.12 25.04 1.31
N LYS A 239 5.57 24.51 2.39
CA LYS A 239 4.14 24.43 2.61
C LYS A 239 3.47 25.80 2.75
N ALA A 240 4.15 26.77 3.37
CA ALA A 240 3.68 28.15 3.43
C ALA A 240 3.67 28.81 2.04
N ALA A 241 4.70 28.56 1.22
CA ALA A 241 4.78 29.07 -0.14
C ALA A 241 3.72 28.45 -1.08
N GLU A 242 3.27 27.20 -0.82
CA GLU A 242 2.21 26.54 -1.60
C GLU A 242 0.82 27.16 -1.40
N LYS A 243 0.58 27.80 -0.27
CA LYS A 243 -0.72 28.34 0.14
C LYS A 243 -0.57 29.73 0.76
N PRO A 244 -0.15 30.72 -0.04
CA PRO A 244 0.13 32.09 0.45
C PRO A 244 -1.13 32.78 0.99
N GLU A 245 -2.30 32.31 0.61
CA GLU A 245 -3.60 32.78 1.12
C GLU A 245 -3.85 32.44 2.60
N ARG A 246 -3.09 31.49 3.15
CA ARG A 246 -3.18 31.10 4.57
C ARG A 246 -2.32 32.00 5.42
N THR A 247 -2.91 33.03 5.98
CA THR A 247 -2.21 34.02 6.81
C THR A 247 -2.44 33.80 8.30
N GLY A 248 -3.55 33.13 8.65
CA GLY A 248 -3.91 32.82 10.03
C GLY A 248 -3.20 31.57 10.56
N VAL A 249 -2.81 31.57 11.83
CA VAL A 249 -2.17 30.42 12.50
C VAL A 249 -3.05 29.18 12.44
N PHE A 250 -4.37 29.33 12.40
CA PHE A 250 -5.34 28.23 12.39
C PHE A 250 -5.78 27.82 10.99
N ASP A 251 -5.36 28.54 9.95
CA ASP A 251 -5.77 28.25 8.59
C ASP A 251 -5.36 26.84 8.16
N GLY A 252 -6.33 26.11 7.59
CA GLY A 252 -6.15 24.76 7.13
C GLY A 252 -6.12 23.69 8.25
N ILE A 253 -6.53 24.03 9.47
CA ILE A 253 -6.95 23.02 10.46
C ILE A 253 -8.37 22.59 10.12
N PRO A 254 -8.64 21.30 9.79
CA PRO A 254 -9.98 20.87 9.45
C PRO A 254 -10.97 21.13 10.59
N ALA A 255 -12.15 21.67 10.26
CA ALA A 255 -13.18 21.93 11.26
C ALA A 255 -13.81 20.63 11.82
N GLY A 256 -13.81 19.58 10.99
CA GLY A 256 -14.36 18.27 11.33
C GLY A 256 -13.43 17.36 12.14
N LEU A 257 -12.23 17.81 12.51
CA LEU A 257 -11.39 17.02 13.43
C LEU A 257 -12.11 16.87 14.78
N PRO A 258 -12.04 15.66 15.39
CA PRO A 258 -12.52 15.49 16.76
C PRO A 258 -11.85 16.49 17.72
N PRO A 259 -12.53 16.87 18.83
CA PRO A 259 -12.06 18.00 19.65
C PRO A 259 -10.66 17.83 20.23
N LEU A 260 -10.26 16.63 20.65
CA LEU A 260 -8.94 16.39 21.25
C LEU A 260 -7.83 16.49 20.22
N GLU A 261 -7.99 15.86 19.07
CA GLU A 261 -7.07 15.93 17.93
C GLU A 261 -6.96 17.36 17.37
N ARG A 262 -8.11 18.06 17.34
CA ARG A 262 -8.12 19.48 16.96
C ARG A 262 -7.35 20.33 17.96
N THR A 263 -7.49 20.06 19.25
CA THR A 263 -6.74 20.76 20.32
C THR A 263 -5.24 20.54 20.14
N ALA A 264 -4.79 19.30 19.95
CA ALA A 264 -3.38 18.99 19.68
C ALA A 264 -2.85 19.77 18.47
N LYS A 265 -3.64 19.82 17.39
CA LYS A 265 -3.27 20.53 16.15
C LYS A 265 -3.16 22.05 16.38
N VAL A 266 -4.12 22.65 17.09
CA VAL A 266 -4.14 24.07 17.45
C VAL A 266 -2.91 24.43 18.29
N VAL A 267 -2.65 23.66 19.34
CA VAL A 267 -1.50 23.87 20.24
C VAL A 267 -0.17 23.71 19.47
N SER A 268 -0.03 22.69 18.63
CA SER A 268 1.14 22.49 17.78
C SER A 268 1.41 23.68 16.87
N ARG A 269 0.37 24.28 16.27
CA ARG A 269 0.51 25.47 15.44
C ARG A 269 0.96 26.71 16.23
N LEU A 270 0.37 26.93 17.41
CA LEU A 270 0.73 28.04 18.29
C LEU A 270 2.16 27.88 18.84
N ARG A 271 2.57 26.68 19.21
CA ARG A 271 3.98 26.39 19.61
C ARG A 271 4.97 26.75 18.50
N ARG A 272 4.70 26.32 17.27
CA ARG A 272 5.55 26.65 16.11
C ARG A 272 5.58 28.14 15.80
N ALA A 273 4.51 28.86 16.08
CA ALA A 273 4.43 30.31 15.95
C ALA A 273 5.09 31.06 17.14
N GLY A 274 5.73 30.36 18.08
CA GLY A 274 6.35 30.96 19.27
C GLY A 274 5.36 31.48 20.31
N ARG A 275 4.10 31.08 20.25
CA ARG A 275 2.97 31.58 21.06
C ARG A 275 2.57 30.63 22.19
N ALA A 276 3.47 29.77 22.65
CA ALA A 276 3.17 28.76 23.69
C ALA A 276 2.75 29.42 25.03
N ASP A 277 3.36 30.57 25.40
CA ASP A 277 3.03 31.26 26.64
C ASP A 277 1.64 31.93 26.59
N GLU A 278 1.22 32.39 25.42
CA GLU A 278 -0.15 32.89 25.23
C GLU A 278 -1.18 31.79 25.45
N VAL A 279 -0.87 30.52 25.01
CA VAL A 279 -1.73 29.37 25.23
C VAL A 279 -1.86 29.06 26.73
N ARG A 280 -0.74 29.10 27.46
CA ARG A 280 -0.75 28.89 28.93
C ARG A 280 -1.60 29.94 29.63
N ALA A 281 -1.36 31.22 29.34
CA ALA A 281 -2.13 32.32 29.91
C ALA A 281 -3.64 32.18 29.61
N ALA A 282 -3.99 31.85 28.36
CA ALA A 282 -5.40 31.66 27.96
C ALA A 282 -6.08 30.52 28.73
N ILE A 283 -5.36 29.46 29.10
CA ILE A 283 -5.93 28.37 29.92
C ILE A 283 -6.09 28.82 31.37
N ASP A 284 -5.12 29.50 31.93
CA ASP A 284 -5.19 30.01 33.30
C ASP A 284 -6.37 30.95 33.49
N ASP A 285 -6.64 31.80 32.47
CA ASP A 285 -7.77 32.74 32.43
C ASP A 285 -9.15 32.06 32.27
N LEU A 286 -9.21 30.79 31.80
CA LEU A 286 -10.49 30.07 31.65
C LEU A 286 -11.23 29.87 32.97
N GLY A 287 -10.57 29.97 34.12
CA GLY A 287 -11.17 29.76 35.44
C GLY A 287 -11.85 28.39 35.57
N ALA A 288 -11.21 27.35 35.03
CA ALA A 288 -11.77 26.03 34.85
C ALA A 288 -12.17 25.37 36.19
N GLN A 289 -13.46 25.11 36.38
CA GLN A 289 -13.93 24.36 37.53
C GLN A 289 -13.81 22.86 37.23
N PRO A 290 -13.42 22.02 38.23
CA PRO A 290 -13.40 20.57 38.06
C PRO A 290 -14.74 20.01 37.50
N GLY A 291 -14.66 19.15 36.49
CA GLY A 291 -15.83 18.58 35.81
C GLY A 291 -16.49 19.47 34.77
N SER A 292 -15.96 20.68 34.52
CA SER A 292 -16.47 21.55 33.44
C SER A 292 -15.82 21.24 32.07
N PRO A 293 -16.45 21.60 30.94
CA PRO A 293 -15.84 21.53 29.62
C PRO A 293 -14.52 22.32 29.51
N GLN A 294 -14.40 23.43 30.25
CA GLN A 294 -13.18 24.23 30.33
C GLN A 294 -12.04 23.46 31.01
N ALA A 295 -12.33 22.67 32.05
CA ALA A 295 -11.33 21.81 32.67
C ALA A 295 -10.83 20.71 31.74
N LEU A 296 -11.73 20.09 30.95
CA LEU A 296 -11.35 19.11 29.92
C LEU A 296 -10.44 19.74 28.87
N LEU A 297 -10.80 20.93 28.37
CA LEU A 297 -9.97 21.66 27.40
C LEU A 297 -8.60 22.02 27.98
N ALA A 298 -8.56 22.52 29.22
CA ALA A 298 -7.30 22.87 29.90
C ALA A 298 -6.38 21.66 30.07
N THR A 299 -6.93 20.49 30.42
CA THR A 299 -6.18 19.25 30.51
C THR A 299 -5.62 18.83 29.15
N ALA A 300 -6.46 18.81 28.11
CA ALA A 300 -6.05 18.45 26.76
C ALA A 300 -4.93 19.40 26.22
N VAL A 301 -5.06 20.69 26.47
CA VAL A 301 -4.03 21.66 26.06
C VAL A 301 -2.74 21.48 26.86
N THR A 302 -2.81 21.17 28.15
CA THR A 302 -1.63 20.92 28.98
C THR A 302 -0.85 19.70 28.47
N LEU A 303 -1.53 18.60 28.16
CA LEU A 303 -0.93 17.42 27.53
C LEU A 303 -0.26 17.78 26.20
N ALA A 304 -0.96 18.49 25.32
CA ALA A 304 -0.42 18.90 24.04
C ALA A 304 0.80 19.85 24.16
N LEU A 305 0.83 20.72 25.16
CA LEU A 305 1.99 21.57 25.48
C LEU A 305 3.19 20.76 25.98
N ALA A 306 2.94 19.68 26.71
CA ALA A 306 3.97 18.72 27.14
C ALA A 306 4.51 17.86 25.98
N GLY A 307 3.83 17.85 24.83
CA GLY A 307 4.19 17.05 23.68
C GLY A 307 3.48 15.70 23.63
N GLU A 308 2.52 15.48 24.50
CA GLU A 308 1.65 14.31 24.52
C GLU A 308 0.45 14.50 23.59
N GLU A 309 -0.07 13.42 23.02
CA GLU A 309 -1.27 13.43 22.21
C GLU A 309 -2.50 13.21 23.09
N PRO A 310 -3.42 14.21 23.28
CA PRO A 310 -4.50 14.14 24.27
C PRO A 310 -5.50 13.01 24.02
N ALA A 311 -5.79 12.68 22.77
CA ALA A 311 -6.73 11.61 22.45
C ALA A 311 -6.14 10.24 22.78
N SER A 312 -4.87 9.99 22.44
CA SER A 312 -4.18 8.75 22.80
C SER A 312 -4.06 8.60 24.33
N ALA A 313 -3.67 9.67 25.02
CA ALA A 313 -3.61 9.66 26.49
C ALA A 313 -4.95 9.27 27.12
N LEU A 314 -6.06 9.82 26.60
CA LEU A 314 -7.40 9.51 27.12
C LEU A 314 -7.84 8.09 26.76
N ARG A 315 -7.53 7.57 25.57
CA ARG A 315 -7.79 6.16 25.20
C ARG A 315 -7.11 5.18 26.15
N HIS A 316 -5.83 5.40 26.47
CA HIS A 316 -5.11 4.56 27.43
C HIS A 316 -5.77 4.54 28.83
N GLU A 317 -6.20 5.70 29.33
CA GLU A 317 -6.89 5.77 30.61
C GLU A 317 -8.27 5.11 30.58
N LEU A 318 -8.98 5.22 29.45
CA LEU A 318 -10.26 4.55 29.23
C LEU A 318 -10.09 3.02 29.24
N ALA A 319 -9.13 2.50 28.48
CA ALA A 319 -8.81 1.07 28.45
C ALA A 319 -8.42 0.55 29.85
N ALA A 320 -7.62 1.32 30.60
CA ALA A 320 -7.27 0.97 31.97
C ALA A 320 -8.48 1.00 32.93
N LEU A 321 -9.46 1.87 32.70
CA LEU A 321 -10.72 1.90 33.45
C LEU A 321 -11.58 0.66 33.12
N GLU A 322 -11.72 0.31 31.86
CA GLU A 322 -12.48 -0.87 31.40
C GLU A 322 -11.91 -2.16 32.00
N GLN A 323 -10.59 -2.33 31.99
CA GLN A 323 -9.92 -3.48 32.64
C GLN A 323 -10.16 -3.58 34.14
N ARG A 324 -10.38 -2.44 34.84
CA ARG A 324 -10.69 -2.44 36.25
C ARG A 324 -12.16 -2.76 36.55
N LEU A 325 -13.02 -2.64 35.59
CA LEU A 325 -14.47 -2.88 35.74
C LEU A 325 -14.90 -4.27 35.23
N THR A 326 -14.04 -4.96 34.49
CA THR A 326 -14.19 -6.39 34.12
C THR A 326 -13.57 -7.30 35.13
#